data_b73046511660d29850a7f1515755e2ab
#
_entry.id   b73046511660d29850a7f1515755e2ab
#
_cell.length_a   1.000
_cell.length_b   1.000
_cell.length_c   1.000
_cell.angle_alpha   90.00
_cell.angle_beta   90.00
_cell.angle_gamma   90.00
#
_symmetry.space_group_name_H-M   'P 1'
#
loop_
_entity.id
_entity.type
_entity.pdbx_description
1 polymer ?
#
loop_
_entity_poly.entity_id
_entity_poly.type
_entity_poly.pdbx_seq_one_letter_code
_entity_poly.pdbx_strand_id
1 'polypeptide(L)'
;MPSKVICQYRVKRGNEQKFETLLSRHWPTLHSLGLVTDQVSQHFKGEEQDNGEPIYFELFDWLDGAVERAHEHPQVMAIWEPMDQLCEARGGKPNMEFPHVAELHV
;
A
#
# COMPACT_ATOMS: atom_id res chain seq x y z
N MET A 1 -1.69 -17.92 9.44
CA MET A 1 -2.01 -16.71 10.21
C MET A 1 -2.02 -15.51 9.29
N PRO A 2 -3.01 -14.63 9.38
CA PRO A 2 -2.98 -13.37 8.64
C PRO A 2 -1.72 -12.56 8.97
N SER A 3 -1.26 -11.77 8.03
CA SER A 3 -0.04 -10.99 8.16
C SER A 3 -0.35 -9.52 7.93
N LYS A 4 -0.13 -8.71 8.95
CA LYS A 4 -0.31 -7.26 8.84
C LYS A 4 0.85 -6.64 8.07
N VAL A 5 0.51 -5.77 7.13
CA VAL A 5 1.50 -5.03 6.36
C VAL A 5 1.33 -3.53 6.59
N ILE A 6 2.44 -2.83 6.65
CA ILE A 6 2.43 -1.36 6.61
C ILE A 6 2.98 -0.95 5.25
N CYS A 7 2.07 -0.59 4.35
CA CYS A 7 2.47 -0.12 3.03
C CYS A 7 2.92 1.32 3.12
N GLN A 8 4.07 1.64 2.55
CA GLN A 8 4.61 2.99 2.49
C GLN A 8 4.80 3.38 1.04
N TYR A 9 4.21 4.49 0.63
CA TYR A 9 4.21 4.93 -0.76
C TYR A 9 4.81 6.32 -0.85
N ARG A 10 5.94 6.46 -1.55
CA ARG A 10 6.61 7.75 -1.78
C ARG A 10 6.08 8.36 -3.06
N VAL A 11 4.98 9.09 -2.94
CA VAL A 11 4.25 9.64 -4.08
C VAL A 11 4.95 10.90 -4.59
N LYS A 12 5.09 11.00 -5.92
CA LYS A 12 5.64 12.21 -6.53
C LYS A 12 4.70 13.38 -6.28
N ARG A 13 5.28 14.53 -5.88
CA ARG A 13 4.50 15.75 -5.69
C ARG A 13 3.77 16.11 -6.99
N GLY A 14 2.47 16.39 -6.87
CA GLY A 14 1.60 16.64 -8.00
C GLY A 14 0.75 15.44 -8.40
N ASN A 15 1.09 14.25 -7.93
CA ASN A 15 0.35 13.01 -8.22
C ASN A 15 -0.57 12.59 -7.08
N GLU A 16 -0.71 13.41 -6.05
CA GLU A 16 -1.42 13.02 -4.83
C GLU A 16 -2.86 12.61 -5.11
N GLN A 17 -3.60 13.40 -5.87
CA GLN A 17 -5.00 13.10 -6.11
C GLN A 17 -5.19 11.82 -6.94
N LYS A 18 -4.35 11.61 -7.94
CA LYS A 18 -4.40 10.39 -8.75
C LYS A 18 -4.09 9.18 -7.89
N PHE A 19 -3.10 9.29 -7.01
CA PHE A 19 -2.73 8.23 -6.11
C PHE A 19 -3.86 7.90 -5.13
N GLU A 20 -4.48 8.91 -4.55
CA GLU A 20 -5.59 8.71 -3.59
C GLU A 20 -6.77 8.01 -4.26
N THR A 21 -7.04 8.31 -5.52
CA THR A 21 -8.10 7.63 -6.27
C THR A 21 -7.79 6.14 -6.42
N LEU A 22 -6.55 5.79 -6.77
CA LEU A 22 -6.14 4.39 -6.86
C LEU A 22 -6.16 3.70 -5.49
N LEU A 23 -5.65 4.38 -4.47
CA LEU A 23 -5.60 3.86 -3.12
C LEU A 23 -7.00 3.52 -2.59
N SER A 24 -7.98 4.34 -2.93
CA SER A 24 -9.37 4.11 -2.51
C SER A 24 -9.96 2.81 -3.08
N ARG A 25 -9.40 2.31 -4.18
CA ARG A 25 -9.84 1.06 -4.83
C ARG A 25 -9.05 -0.14 -4.37
N HIS A 26 -7.93 0.06 -3.72
CA HIS A 26 -6.97 -1.02 -3.45
C HIS A 26 -7.53 -2.07 -2.50
N TRP A 27 -7.82 -1.70 -1.26
CA TRP A 27 -8.33 -2.67 -0.29
C TRP A 27 -9.68 -3.27 -0.71
N PRO A 28 -10.67 -2.49 -1.21
CA PRO A 28 -11.93 -3.11 -1.65
C PRO A 28 -11.73 -4.16 -2.74
N THR A 29 -10.80 -3.95 -3.66
CA THR A 29 -10.49 -4.93 -4.71
C THR A 29 -9.88 -6.18 -4.10
N LEU A 30 -8.88 -6.02 -3.22
CA LEU A 30 -8.27 -7.16 -2.54
C LEU A 30 -9.29 -7.94 -1.71
N HIS A 31 -10.17 -7.24 -1.03
CA HIS A 31 -11.21 -7.86 -0.21
C HIS A 31 -12.21 -8.64 -1.06
N SER A 32 -12.66 -8.07 -2.17
CA SER A 32 -13.59 -8.76 -3.08
C SER A 32 -13.00 -10.02 -3.68
N LEU A 33 -11.68 -10.11 -3.79
CA LEU A 33 -10.98 -11.26 -4.32
C LEU A 33 -10.60 -12.28 -3.23
N GLY A 34 -10.97 -12.02 -1.99
CA GLY A 34 -10.67 -12.94 -0.89
C GLY A 34 -9.20 -12.98 -0.48
N LEU A 35 -8.49 -11.88 -0.64
CA LEU A 35 -7.05 -11.82 -0.39
C LEU A 35 -6.67 -11.22 0.96
N VAL A 36 -7.60 -10.52 1.60
CA VAL A 36 -7.36 -9.83 2.87
C VAL A 36 -8.47 -10.19 3.87
N THR A 37 -8.22 -9.94 5.15
CA THR A 37 -9.22 -10.17 6.19
C THR A 37 -10.35 -9.14 6.09
N ASP A 38 -11.39 -9.31 6.92
CA ASP A 38 -12.51 -8.36 6.95
C ASP A 38 -12.17 -7.08 7.72
N GLN A 39 -10.98 -7.01 8.31
CA GLN A 39 -10.52 -5.81 9.01
C GLN A 39 -10.23 -4.72 7.96
N VAL A 40 -11.04 -3.67 7.96
CA VAL A 40 -10.92 -2.59 6.97
C VAL A 40 -9.56 -1.91 7.08
N SER A 41 -8.98 -1.58 5.93
CA SER A 41 -7.68 -0.90 5.87
C SER A 41 -7.73 0.49 6.51
N GLN A 42 -6.58 0.90 7.01
CA GLN A 42 -6.38 2.26 7.52
C GLN A 42 -5.43 2.99 6.58
N HIS A 43 -5.66 4.28 6.38
CA HIS A 43 -4.86 5.08 5.46
C HIS A 43 -4.43 6.38 6.12
N PHE A 44 -3.18 6.77 5.87
CA PHE A 44 -2.61 8.00 6.42
C PHE A 44 -1.82 8.72 5.34
N LYS A 45 -1.85 10.03 5.39
CA LYS A 45 -1.08 10.89 4.50
C LYS A 45 -0.20 11.80 5.35
N GLY A 46 1.05 11.96 4.95
CA GLY A 46 1.97 12.82 5.65
C GLY A 46 3.05 13.35 4.74
N GLU A 47 4.07 13.91 5.35
CA GLU A 47 5.24 14.42 4.66
C GLU A 47 6.48 13.76 5.24
N GLU A 48 7.42 13.40 4.37
CA GLU A 48 8.68 12.84 4.85
C GLU A 48 9.46 13.93 5.60
N GLN A 49 10.03 13.55 6.73
CA GLN A 49 10.72 14.48 7.61
C GLN A 49 11.93 15.13 6.93
N ASP A 50 12.64 14.36 6.10
CA ASP A 50 13.90 14.81 5.49
C ASP A 50 13.71 15.83 4.38
N ASN A 51 12.62 15.73 3.61
CA ASN A 51 12.47 16.50 2.38
C ASN A 51 11.10 17.15 2.21
N GLY A 52 10.15 16.87 3.10
CA GLY A 52 8.80 17.42 3.02
C GLY A 52 7.95 16.86 1.88
N GLU A 53 8.42 15.81 1.20
CA GLU A 53 7.69 15.21 0.09
C GLU A 53 6.55 14.32 0.59
N PRO A 54 5.46 14.16 -0.20
CA PRO A 54 4.30 13.41 0.26
C PRO A 54 4.61 11.91 0.41
N ILE A 55 4.14 11.35 1.53
CA ILE A 55 4.23 9.92 1.79
C ILE A 55 2.89 9.43 2.30
N TYR A 56 2.47 8.25 1.84
CA TYR A 56 1.21 7.63 2.25
C TYR A 56 1.49 6.32 2.94
N PHE A 57 0.60 5.98 3.86
CA PHE A 57 0.66 4.71 4.58
C PHE A 57 -0.68 4.01 4.47
N GLU A 58 -0.61 2.69 4.29
CA GLU A 58 -1.81 1.86 4.28
C GLU A 58 -1.53 0.62 5.12
N LEU A 59 -2.46 0.31 6.03
CA LEU A 59 -2.33 -0.85 6.92
C LEU A 59 -3.50 -1.79 6.66
N PHE A 60 -3.22 -3.07 6.46
CA PHE A 60 -4.25 -4.10 6.36
C PHE A 60 -3.62 -5.47 6.62
N ASP A 61 -4.49 -6.49 6.69
CA ASP A 61 -4.05 -7.85 6.99
C ASP A 61 -4.26 -8.76 5.77
N TRP A 62 -3.15 -9.29 5.23
CA TRP A 62 -3.19 -10.31 4.20
C TRP A 62 -3.64 -11.65 4.78
N LEU A 63 -4.43 -12.40 4.02
CA LEU A 63 -4.65 -13.82 4.32
C LEU A 63 -3.39 -14.60 3.94
N ASP A 64 -3.26 -15.84 4.50
CA ASP A 64 -2.09 -16.67 4.25
C ASP A 64 -1.90 -16.93 2.76
N GLY A 65 -0.66 -16.71 2.28
CA GLY A 65 -0.31 -16.94 0.88
C GLY A 65 -0.95 -16.00 -0.12
N ALA A 66 -1.66 -14.97 0.34
CA ALA A 66 -2.42 -14.09 -0.54
C ALA A 66 -1.55 -13.14 -1.35
N VAL A 67 -0.39 -12.76 -0.83
CA VAL A 67 0.51 -11.85 -1.55
C VAL A 67 0.89 -12.44 -2.91
N GLU A 68 1.27 -13.70 -2.93
CA GLU A 68 1.63 -14.39 -4.17
C GLU A 68 0.43 -14.48 -5.12
N ARG A 69 -0.75 -14.82 -4.58
CA ARG A 69 -1.95 -14.93 -5.40
C ARG A 69 -2.37 -13.57 -5.97
N ALA A 70 -2.13 -12.49 -5.22
CA ALA A 70 -2.48 -11.15 -5.68
C ALA A 70 -1.77 -10.79 -6.98
N HIS A 71 -0.51 -11.20 -7.12
CA HIS A 71 0.26 -10.95 -8.34
C HIS A 71 -0.33 -11.63 -9.57
N GLU A 72 -1.18 -12.62 -9.40
CA GLU A 72 -1.81 -13.36 -10.48
C GLU A 72 -3.15 -12.76 -10.92
N HIS A 73 -3.65 -11.76 -10.20
CA HIS A 73 -4.93 -11.13 -10.50
C HIS A 73 -4.76 -9.89 -11.37
N PRO A 74 -5.30 -9.88 -12.61
CA PRO A 74 -5.23 -8.69 -13.45
C PRO A 74 -5.86 -7.46 -12.80
N GLN A 75 -6.91 -7.64 -12.01
CA GLN A 75 -7.59 -6.53 -11.30
C GLN A 75 -6.65 -5.85 -10.31
N VAL A 76 -5.79 -6.63 -9.64
CA VAL A 76 -4.82 -6.09 -8.69
C VAL A 76 -3.71 -5.38 -9.44
N MET A 77 -3.18 -5.99 -10.48
CA MET A 77 -2.10 -5.39 -11.27
C MET A 77 -2.55 -4.09 -11.95
N ALA A 78 -3.82 -3.98 -12.31
CA ALA A 78 -4.38 -2.75 -12.88
C ALA A 78 -4.37 -1.58 -11.87
N ILE A 79 -4.24 -1.88 -10.58
CA ILE A 79 -4.09 -0.87 -9.54
C ILE A 79 -2.60 -0.67 -9.20
N TRP A 80 -1.86 -1.75 -9.03
CA TRP A 80 -0.47 -1.69 -8.60
C TRP A 80 0.45 -1.02 -9.61
N GLU A 81 0.29 -1.33 -10.90
CA GLU A 81 1.16 -0.74 -11.94
C GLU A 81 1.06 0.79 -12.00
N PRO A 82 -0.14 1.39 -12.10
CA PRO A 82 -0.21 2.85 -12.07
C PRO A 82 0.20 3.45 -10.73
N MET A 83 -0.04 2.77 -9.61
CA MET A 83 0.45 3.25 -8.31
C MET A 83 1.97 3.35 -8.32
N ASP A 84 2.65 2.34 -8.84
CA ASP A 84 4.11 2.34 -8.93
C ASP A 84 4.62 3.53 -9.75
N GLN A 85 3.96 3.82 -10.86
CA GLN A 85 4.33 4.92 -11.74
C GLN A 85 4.16 6.30 -11.12
N LEU A 86 3.24 6.43 -10.16
CA LEU A 86 2.99 7.70 -9.47
C LEU A 86 3.95 7.95 -8.32
N CYS A 87 4.75 6.95 -7.97
CA CYS A 87 5.72 7.00 -6.87
C CYS A 87 7.14 7.11 -7.39
N GLU A 88 8.05 7.52 -6.52
CA GLU A 88 9.48 7.67 -6.86
C GLU A 88 10.37 7.24 -5.72
N ALA A 89 11.53 6.68 -6.07
CA ALA A 89 12.61 6.46 -5.11
C ALA A 89 13.24 7.82 -4.77
N ARG A 90 13.52 8.03 -3.50
CA ARG A 90 14.17 9.27 -3.06
C ARG A 90 14.81 9.09 -1.68
N GLY A 91 15.84 9.91 -1.41
CA GLY A 91 16.52 9.85 -0.12
C GLY A 91 17.18 8.51 0.17
N GLY A 92 17.57 7.79 -0.88
CA GLY A 92 18.18 6.47 -0.73
C GLY A 92 17.18 5.37 -0.41
N LYS A 93 15.88 5.64 -0.51
CA LYS A 93 14.81 4.69 -0.21
C LYS A 93 13.99 4.38 -1.45
N PRO A 94 13.43 3.15 -1.56
CA PRO A 94 12.63 2.78 -2.73
C PRO A 94 11.32 3.58 -2.78
N ASN A 95 10.67 3.53 -3.94
CA ASN A 95 9.39 4.21 -4.14
C ASN A 95 8.27 3.64 -3.27
N MET A 96 8.35 2.35 -2.92
CA MET A 96 7.38 1.67 -2.07
C MET A 96 8.08 0.71 -1.13
N GLU A 97 7.53 0.57 0.07
CA GLU A 97 8.02 -0.41 1.04
C GLU A 97 6.84 -1.10 1.70
N PHE A 98 7.00 -2.39 2.02
CA PHE A 98 5.90 -3.20 2.54
C PHE A 98 6.37 -4.08 3.70
N PRO A 99 6.84 -3.49 4.81
CA PRO A 99 7.22 -4.31 5.96
C PRO A 99 6.01 -5.02 6.54
N HIS A 100 6.17 -6.31 6.79
CA HIS A 100 5.18 -7.11 7.49
C HIS A 100 5.48 -7.03 8.97
N VAL A 101 4.46 -6.77 9.78
CA VAL A 101 4.63 -6.48 11.19
C VAL A 101 3.67 -7.30 12.04
N ALA A 102 3.97 -7.40 13.31
CA ALA A 102 3.08 -7.98 14.30
C ALA A 102 2.92 -7.00 15.45
N GLU A 103 1.72 -6.97 16.04
CA GLU A 103 1.49 -6.10 17.19
C GLU A 103 2.38 -6.55 18.34
N LEU A 104 3.03 -5.59 18.97
CA LEU A 104 3.91 -5.86 20.10
C LEU A 104 3.22 -5.40 21.40
N HIS A 105 3.11 -6.31 22.35
CA HIS A 105 2.54 -6.02 23.67
C HIS A 105 3.69 -5.79 24.65
N VAL A 106 3.92 -4.54 24.97
CA VAL A 106 5.01 -4.13 25.87
C VAL A 106 4.49 -3.57 27.18
#